data_8d38c73b01a0280ce1510fa21bfba12a
#
_entry.id   8d38c73b01a0280ce1510fa21bfba12a
#
_cell.length_a   1.000
_cell.length_b   1.000
_cell.length_c   1.000
_cell.angle_alpha   90.00
_cell.angle_beta   90.00
_cell.angle_gamma   90.00
#
_symmetry.space_group_name_H-M   'P 1'
#
loop_
_entity.id
_entity.type
_entity.pdbx_description
1 polymer ?
#
loop_
_entity_poly.entity_id
_entity_poly.type
_entity_poly.pdbx_seq_one_letter_code
_entity_poly.pdbx_strand_id
1 'polypeptide(L)'
;MKLMRTEDAIGQVLCHDITQIIPGVKKGPVFQKGHIIAPEDVPVLLSVGKEHVYIWEKDDTRFHENEAARILCEMSRNDYMDASEPSEGKIELTAQVDGLFTLDRQRLYAVNSLGEMMIATRHAGPVKKGDKLAGMRVIPLVIEKEKMAEARETAGNTPLLTLTPYRALKVGLVTTGSEVYDGRIQDQFTPVIKAKLAEYGAEVTHHVLLPDDHAAVTEKIKEFLADGVDMVLCTGGMSVDPDDKTPLAIKNAGVN
;
A
#
# COMPACT_ATOMS: atom_id res chain seq x y z
N MET A 1 23.26 -24.40 7.36
CA MET A 1 24.10 -23.36 7.97
C MET A 1 24.74 -23.89 9.24
N LYS A 2 26.00 -23.52 9.48
CA LYS A 2 26.75 -23.94 10.66
C LYS A 2 27.31 -22.72 11.37
N LEU A 3 27.16 -22.68 12.69
CA LEU A 3 27.83 -21.71 13.53
C LEU A 3 29.28 -22.14 13.71
N MET A 4 30.23 -21.27 13.45
CA MET A 4 31.66 -21.56 13.53
C MET A 4 32.38 -20.40 14.22
N ARG A 5 33.47 -20.70 14.97
CA ARG A 5 34.31 -19.62 15.51
C ARG A 5 34.88 -18.81 14.36
N THR A 6 35.00 -17.52 14.53
CA THR A 6 35.45 -16.62 13.47
C THR A 6 36.85 -16.95 12.99
N GLU A 7 37.74 -17.36 13.90
CA GLU A 7 39.10 -17.75 13.57
C GLU A 7 39.18 -19.04 12.72
N ASP A 8 38.20 -19.95 12.90
CA ASP A 8 38.11 -21.22 12.19
C ASP A 8 37.36 -21.11 10.86
N ALA A 9 36.75 -19.94 10.58
CA ALA A 9 35.85 -19.72 9.44
C ALA A 9 36.58 -19.20 8.18
N ILE A 10 37.94 -19.14 8.18
CA ILE A 10 38.71 -18.69 7.02
C ILE A 10 38.42 -19.60 5.82
N GLY A 11 38.16 -19.00 4.65
CA GLY A 11 37.78 -19.70 3.42
C GLY A 11 36.31 -20.12 3.34
N GLN A 12 35.53 -19.92 4.38
CA GLN A 12 34.08 -20.18 4.41
C GLN A 12 33.30 -18.97 3.91
N VAL A 13 32.07 -19.22 3.49
CA VAL A 13 31.14 -18.20 2.93
C VAL A 13 30.19 -17.71 4.00
N LEU A 14 30.13 -16.40 4.23
CA LEU A 14 29.15 -15.78 5.14
C LEU A 14 27.73 -15.96 4.66
N CYS A 15 26.82 -16.34 5.56
CA CYS A 15 25.40 -16.53 5.23
C CYS A 15 24.56 -15.26 5.29
N HIS A 16 25.04 -14.20 5.92
CA HIS A 16 24.29 -12.96 6.13
C HIS A 16 25.23 -11.76 6.16
N ASP A 17 24.64 -10.57 6.02
CA ASP A 17 25.37 -9.33 6.11
C ASP A 17 25.87 -9.09 7.55
N ILE A 18 27.10 -8.63 7.69
CA ILE A 18 27.67 -8.18 8.97
C ILE A 18 27.66 -6.66 8.98
N THR A 19 26.80 -6.07 9.81
CA THR A 19 26.64 -4.63 9.93
C THR A 19 27.55 -4.06 10.99
N GLN A 20 28.19 -2.93 10.70
CA GLN A 20 28.91 -2.11 11.66
C GLN A 20 28.17 -0.80 11.92
N ILE A 21 28.04 -0.45 13.21
CA ILE A 21 27.47 0.82 13.63
C ILE A 21 28.57 1.57 14.40
N ILE A 22 29.04 2.68 13.83
CA ILE A 22 29.92 3.63 14.52
C ILE A 22 29.10 4.92 14.69
N PRO A 23 28.68 5.29 15.93
CA PRO A 23 27.83 6.46 16.16
C PRO A 23 28.45 7.73 15.55
N GLY A 24 27.64 8.42 14.73
CA GLY A 24 28.06 9.65 14.05
C GLY A 24 28.98 9.50 12.84
N VAL A 25 29.43 8.28 12.50
CA VAL A 25 30.40 8.03 11.41
C VAL A 25 29.84 7.09 10.34
N LYS A 26 29.36 5.89 10.72
CA LYS A 26 28.96 4.85 9.76
C LYS A 26 27.88 3.94 10.32
N LYS A 27 26.88 3.64 9.49
CA LYS A 27 25.94 2.53 9.68
C LYS A 27 25.80 1.80 8.36
N GLY A 28 26.24 0.54 8.28
CA GLY A 28 26.11 -0.24 7.07
C GLY A 28 26.87 -1.57 7.15
N PRO A 29 26.69 -2.44 6.13
CA PRO A 29 27.39 -3.72 6.09
C PRO A 29 28.90 -3.51 5.93
N VAL A 30 29.66 -4.20 6.75
CA VAL A 30 31.13 -4.35 6.62
C VAL A 30 31.45 -5.51 5.69
N PHE A 31 30.70 -6.60 5.85
CA PHE A 31 30.74 -7.74 4.95
C PHE A 31 29.32 -8.06 4.50
N GLN A 32 29.18 -8.40 3.24
CA GLN A 32 27.90 -8.82 2.68
C GLN A 32 27.79 -10.35 2.68
N LYS A 33 26.55 -10.84 2.69
CA LYS A 33 26.25 -12.24 2.41
C LYS A 33 26.98 -12.71 1.14
N GLY A 34 27.57 -13.90 1.20
CA GLY A 34 28.36 -14.45 0.10
C GLY A 34 29.83 -14.07 0.12
N HIS A 35 30.25 -13.20 1.06
CA HIS A 35 31.66 -12.89 1.26
C HIS A 35 32.45 -14.14 1.72
N ILE A 36 33.57 -14.43 1.07
CA ILE A 36 34.48 -15.47 1.49
C ILE A 36 35.44 -14.89 2.53
N ILE A 37 35.40 -15.43 3.74
CA ILE A 37 36.20 -14.90 4.85
C ILE A 37 37.70 -15.11 4.56
N ALA A 38 38.44 -14.01 4.47
CA ALA A 38 39.88 -14.00 4.36
C ALA A 38 40.56 -13.86 5.74
N PRO A 39 41.85 -14.22 5.89
CA PRO A 39 42.55 -14.04 7.16
C PRO A 39 42.51 -12.61 7.72
N GLU A 40 42.57 -11.61 6.84
CA GLU A 40 42.50 -10.18 7.18
C GLU A 40 41.11 -9.72 7.68
N ASP A 41 40.04 -10.49 7.40
CA ASP A 41 38.70 -10.18 7.85
C ASP A 41 38.46 -10.57 9.31
N VAL A 42 39.19 -11.53 9.83
CA VAL A 42 39.02 -12.05 11.20
C VAL A 42 39.13 -10.95 12.26
N PRO A 43 40.17 -10.08 12.26
CA PRO A 43 40.25 -8.98 13.20
C PRO A 43 39.06 -7.99 13.10
N VAL A 44 38.57 -7.77 11.87
CA VAL A 44 37.42 -6.87 11.64
C VAL A 44 36.14 -7.49 12.19
N LEU A 45 35.89 -8.78 11.91
CA LEU A 45 34.74 -9.51 12.45
C LEU A 45 34.73 -9.53 13.97
N LEU A 46 35.86 -9.78 14.61
CA LEU A 46 36.00 -9.74 16.06
C LEU A 46 35.77 -8.32 16.61
N SER A 47 36.24 -7.27 15.92
CA SER A 47 36.05 -5.87 16.34
C SER A 47 34.59 -5.42 16.33
N VAL A 48 33.74 -6.05 15.51
CA VAL A 48 32.28 -5.80 15.50
C VAL A 48 31.50 -6.80 16.37
N GLY A 49 32.20 -7.52 17.27
CA GLY A 49 31.61 -8.43 18.25
C GLY A 49 31.20 -9.80 17.68
N LYS A 50 31.78 -10.21 16.56
CA LYS A 50 31.47 -11.51 15.92
C LYS A 50 32.53 -12.56 16.30
N GLU A 51 32.45 -13.08 17.51
CA GLU A 51 33.26 -14.23 17.94
C GLU A 51 32.91 -15.52 17.19
N HIS A 52 31.65 -15.61 16.74
CA HIS A 52 31.15 -16.70 15.92
C HIS A 52 30.42 -16.13 14.71
N VAL A 53 30.52 -16.81 13.59
CA VAL A 53 29.83 -16.48 12.34
C VAL A 53 29.04 -17.66 11.82
N TYR A 54 27.92 -17.37 11.15
CA TYR A 54 27.19 -18.39 10.41
C TYR A 54 27.77 -18.52 9.01
N ILE A 55 28.21 -19.73 8.69
CA ILE A 55 28.74 -20.08 7.36
C ILE A 55 27.69 -20.84 6.55
N TRP A 56 27.79 -20.71 5.23
CA TRP A 56 26.88 -21.36 4.31
C TRP A 56 27.18 -22.87 4.23
N GLU A 57 26.21 -23.69 4.59
CA GLU A 57 26.12 -25.08 4.18
C GLU A 57 24.90 -25.20 3.28
N LYS A 58 25.05 -25.87 2.15
CA LYS A 58 23.95 -26.10 1.21
C LYS A 58 22.87 -26.93 1.93
N ASP A 59 21.73 -26.30 2.17
CA ASP A 59 20.54 -26.93 2.78
C ASP A 59 19.37 -26.73 1.83
N ASP A 60 19.04 -27.76 1.09
CA ASP A 60 17.99 -27.73 0.07
C ASP A 60 16.57 -27.77 0.68
N THR A 61 16.43 -27.92 2.01
CA THR A 61 15.13 -27.96 2.73
C THR A 61 14.70 -26.59 3.24
N ARG A 62 15.57 -25.56 3.19
CA ARG A 62 15.34 -24.24 3.77
C ARG A 62 15.56 -23.12 2.77
N PHE A 63 14.85 -22.03 2.99
CA PHE A 63 15.11 -20.73 2.36
C PHE A 63 15.92 -19.85 3.30
N HIS A 64 16.84 -19.09 2.73
CA HIS A 64 17.47 -17.99 3.42
C HIS A 64 16.47 -16.83 3.60
N GLU A 65 16.64 -16.00 4.65
CA GLU A 65 15.74 -14.89 4.97
C GLU A 65 15.41 -13.99 3.77
N ASN A 66 16.38 -13.67 2.90
CA ASN A 66 16.15 -12.85 1.73
C ASN A 66 15.29 -13.55 0.65
N GLU A 67 15.42 -14.87 0.50
CA GLU A 67 14.58 -15.66 -0.42
C GLU A 67 13.14 -15.74 0.13
N ALA A 68 13.01 -15.99 1.42
CA ALA A 68 11.72 -16.04 2.10
C ALA A 68 11.02 -14.67 2.08
N ALA A 69 11.76 -13.57 2.26
CA ALA A 69 11.21 -12.21 2.15
C ALA A 69 10.66 -11.92 0.74
N ARG A 70 11.32 -12.42 -0.33
CA ARG A 70 10.78 -12.32 -1.71
C ARG A 70 9.48 -13.09 -1.87
N ILE A 71 9.36 -14.28 -1.28
CA ILE A 71 8.12 -15.07 -1.29
C ILE A 71 7.00 -14.32 -0.58
N LEU A 72 7.25 -13.74 0.60
CA LEU A 72 6.29 -12.89 1.30
C LEU A 72 5.87 -11.68 0.46
N CYS A 73 6.82 -11.06 -0.24
CA CYS A 73 6.57 -9.92 -1.11
C CYS A 73 5.68 -10.30 -2.30
N GLU A 74 5.97 -11.41 -2.99
CA GLU A 74 5.23 -11.89 -4.16
C GLU A 74 3.75 -12.15 -3.84
N MET A 75 3.45 -12.82 -2.70
CA MET A 75 2.07 -13.08 -2.31
C MET A 75 1.34 -11.87 -1.71
N SER A 76 2.08 -10.81 -1.38
CA SER A 76 1.50 -9.63 -0.72
C SER A 76 1.04 -8.57 -1.70
N ARG A 77 1.78 -8.27 -2.77
CA ARG A 77 1.61 -7.06 -3.57
C ARG A 77 0.91 -7.30 -4.91
N ASN A 78 0.28 -6.25 -5.45
CA ASN A 78 -0.09 -6.15 -6.86
C ASN A 78 0.90 -5.25 -7.63
N ASP A 79 0.62 -4.99 -8.93
CA ASP A 79 1.53 -4.34 -9.88
C ASP A 79 1.84 -2.87 -9.59
N TYR A 80 1.05 -2.19 -8.76
CA TYR A 80 1.21 -0.76 -8.46
C TYR A 80 2.07 -0.47 -7.22
N MET A 81 2.84 -1.45 -6.77
CA MET A 81 3.71 -1.33 -5.60
C MET A 81 5.15 -1.66 -5.96
N ASP A 82 6.07 -0.74 -5.65
CA ASP A 82 7.51 -0.98 -5.73
C ASP A 82 7.98 -1.74 -4.50
N ALA A 83 8.84 -2.72 -4.71
CA ALA A 83 9.51 -3.46 -3.65
C ALA A 83 10.98 -3.04 -3.59
N SER A 84 11.48 -2.82 -2.39
CA SER A 84 12.92 -2.65 -2.18
C SER A 84 13.69 -3.95 -2.44
N GLU A 85 14.99 -3.87 -2.70
CA GLU A 85 15.84 -5.06 -2.58
C GLU A 85 15.82 -5.57 -1.13
N PRO A 86 15.92 -6.89 -0.93
CA PRO A 86 16.00 -7.47 0.40
C PRO A 86 17.27 -7.01 1.12
N SER A 87 17.12 -6.52 2.32
CA SER A 87 18.21 -6.17 3.21
C SER A 87 17.94 -6.72 4.60
N GLU A 88 18.86 -7.54 5.12
CA GLU A 88 18.69 -8.22 6.42
C GLU A 88 17.33 -8.94 6.53
N GLY A 89 16.95 -9.65 5.46
CA GLY A 89 15.69 -10.38 5.39
C GLY A 89 14.43 -9.53 5.27
N LYS A 90 14.55 -8.20 5.12
CA LYS A 90 13.43 -7.27 5.04
C LYS A 90 13.23 -6.72 3.62
N ILE A 91 11.97 -6.64 3.19
CA ILE A 91 11.52 -5.92 2.00
C ILE A 91 10.48 -4.88 2.42
N GLU A 92 10.56 -3.67 1.86
CA GLU A 92 9.56 -2.61 2.00
C GLU A 92 8.81 -2.41 0.69
N LEU A 93 7.50 -2.16 0.80
CA LEU A 93 6.63 -1.80 -0.32
C LEU A 93 6.29 -0.31 -0.27
N THR A 94 6.39 0.34 -1.43
CA THR A 94 6.00 1.75 -1.63
C THR A 94 5.00 1.89 -2.77
N ALA A 95 4.16 2.92 -2.72
CA ALA A 95 3.17 3.18 -3.75
C ALA A 95 3.83 3.75 -5.02
N GLN A 96 3.56 3.15 -6.18
CA GLN A 96 3.98 3.67 -7.49
C GLN A 96 3.10 4.81 -7.97
N VAL A 97 1.85 4.86 -7.51
CA VAL A 97 0.81 5.79 -7.96
C VAL A 97 -0.03 6.28 -6.78
N ASP A 98 -0.72 7.39 -6.98
CA ASP A 98 -1.81 7.82 -6.11
C ASP A 98 -2.98 6.86 -6.26
N GLY A 99 -3.59 6.44 -5.16
CA GLY A 99 -4.68 5.47 -5.23
C GLY A 99 -5.28 5.08 -3.88
N LEU A 100 -6.14 4.10 -3.91
CA LEU A 100 -6.75 3.49 -2.74
C LEU A 100 -5.99 2.21 -2.37
N PHE A 101 -5.36 2.23 -1.21
CA PHE A 101 -4.72 1.06 -0.62
C PHE A 101 -5.71 0.27 0.21
N THR A 102 -5.83 -1.02 -0.08
CA THR A 102 -6.69 -1.97 0.64
C THR A 102 -5.91 -3.23 1.04
N LEU A 103 -6.44 -3.99 2.00
CA LEU A 103 -5.83 -5.22 2.48
C LEU A 103 -6.89 -6.25 2.87
N ASP A 104 -6.61 -7.52 2.63
CA ASP A 104 -7.39 -8.62 3.16
C ASP A 104 -6.93 -8.95 4.59
N ARG A 105 -7.64 -8.38 5.55
CA ARG A 105 -7.28 -8.50 6.97
C ARG A 105 -7.30 -9.94 7.48
N GLN A 106 -8.23 -10.75 6.99
CA GLN A 106 -8.40 -12.12 7.46
C GLN A 106 -7.23 -12.99 7.01
N ARG A 107 -6.89 -12.96 5.72
CA ARG A 107 -5.76 -13.72 5.18
C ARG A 107 -4.43 -13.21 5.70
N LEU A 108 -4.25 -11.88 5.79
CA LEU A 108 -3.04 -11.28 6.35
C LEU A 108 -2.81 -11.73 7.80
N TYR A 109 -3.86 -11.73 8.62
CA TYR A 109 -3.79 -12.21 9.99
C TYR A 109 -3.45 -13.71 10.04
N ALA A 110 -4.08 -14.52 9.19
CA ALA A 110 -3.82 -15.96 9.12
C ALA A 110 -2.35 -16.26 8.77
N VAL A 111 -1.78 -15.59 7.76
CA VAL A 111 -0.36 -15.73 7.41
C VAL A 111 0.56 -15.34 8.57
N ASN A 112 0.33 -14.18 9.18
CA ASN A 112 1.14 -13.75 10.33
C ASN A 112 1.01 -14.69 11.55
N SER A 113 -0.11 -15.40 11.69
CA SER A 113 -0.34 -16.34 12.78
C SER A 113 0.40 -17.68 12.63
N LEU A 114 0.96 -17.96 11.44
CA LEU A 114 1.83 -19.14 11.26
C LEU A 114 3.13 -19.01 12.06
N GLY A 115 3.50 -17.80 12.49
CA GLY A 115 4.73 -17.51 13.23
C GLY A 115 5.98 -17.52 12.34
N GLU A 116 7.09 -17.06 12.91
CA GLU A 116 8.39 -16.91 12.25
C GLU A 116 8.40 -15.99 11.02
N MET A 117 7.29 -15.36 10.68
CA MET A 117 7.16 -14.37 9.62
C MET A 117 6.25 -13.22 10.03
N MET A 118 6.44 -12.06 9.40
CA MET A 118 5.65 -10.87 9.65
C MET A 118 5.48 -10.04 8.38
N ILE A 119 4.24 -9.67 8.11
CA ILE A 119 3.85 -8.66 7.13
C ILE A 119 3.17 -7.53 7.92
N ALA A 120 3.87 -6.43 8.11
CA ALA A 120 3.35 -5.22 8.75
C ALA A 120 2.89 -4.24 7.67
N THR A 121 1.76 -3.57 7.87
CA THR A 121 1.16 -2.69 6.88
C THR A 121 0.59 -1.43 7.51
N ARG A 122 0.47 -0.35 6.74
CA ARG A 122 -0.32 0.82 7.11
C ARG A 122 -1.82 0.49 7.09
N HIS A 123 -2.65 1.39 7.63
CA HIS A 123 -4.10 1.28 7.50
C HIS A 123 -4.55 1.42 6.03
N ALA A 124 -5.65 0.73 5.68
CA ALA A 124 -6.32 0.93 4.39
C ALA A 124 -6.79 2.40 4.26
N GLY A 125 -6.72 2.92 3.03
CA GLY A 125 -7.12 4.29 2.73
C GLY A 125 -6.37 4.91 1.57
N PRO A 126 -6.58 6.21 1.35
CA PRO A 126 -5.89 6.98 0.33
C PRO A 126 -4.38 7.00 0.54
N VAL A 127 -3.63 6.88 -0.56
CA VAL A 127 -2.17 6.97 -0.56
C VAL A 127 -1.69 7.83 -1.71
N LYS A 128 -0.51 8.41 -1.55
CA LYS A 128 0.22 9.13 -2.58
C LYS A 128 1.39 8.29 -3.08
N LYS A 129 1.79 8.54 -4.33
CA LYS A 129 3.02 7.96 -4.88
C LYS A 129 4.20 8.21 -3.94
N GLY A 130 4.96 7.14 -3.65
CA GLY A 130 6.09 7.17 -2.73
C GLY A 130 5.74 6.88 -1.25
N ASP A 131 4.46 6.79 -0.89
CA ASP A 131 4.06 6.40 0.46
C ASP A 131 4.50 4.98 0.77
N LYS A 132 5.01 4.77 1.98
CA LYS A 132 5.29 3.42 2.50
C LYS A 132 3.98 2.70 2.79
N LEU A 133 3.81 1.49 2.24
CA LEU A 133 2.60 0.69 2.34
C LEU A 133 2.75 -0.45 3.34
N ALA A 134 3.84 -1.21 3.23
CA ALA A 134 4.08 -2.39 4.05
C ALA A 134 5.58 -2.67 4.20
N GLY A 135 5.91 -3.50 5.17
CA GLY A 135 7.22 -4.11 5.32
C GLY A 135 7.05 -5.56 5.73
N MET A 136 7.88 -6.45 5.20
CA MET A 136 7.78 -7.88 5.46
C MET A 136 9.15 -8.50 5.69
N ARG A 137 9.18 -9.54 6.52
CA ARG A 137 10.37 -10.33 6.80
C ARG A 137 10.01 -11.68 7.41
N VAL A 138 10.93 -12.63 7.34
CA VAL A 138 10.97 -13.76 8.26
C VAL A 138 11.84 -13.41 9.47
N ILE A 139 11.56 -14.02 10.62
CA ILE A 139 12.28 -13.73 11.87
C ILE A 139 13.59 -14.49 11.95
N PRO A 140 13.63 -15.83 11.63
CA PRO A 140 14.88 -16.58 11.62
C PRO A 140 15.70 -16.29 10.35
N LEU A 141 17.02 -16.50 10.43
CA LEU A 141 17.93 -16.34 9.30
C LEU A 141 17.65 -17.34 8.17
N VAL A 142 17.11 -18.51 8.51
CA VAL A 142 16.60 -19.53 7.57
C VAL A 142 15.28 -20.06 8.05
N ILE A 143 14.39 -20.37 7.11
CA ILE A 143 13.05 -20.89 7.37
C ILE A 143 12.78 -22.14 6.50
N GLU A 144 12.03 -23.07 7.00
CA GLU A 144 11.66 -24.30 6.30
C GLU A 144 10.83 -24.01 5.05
N LYS A 145 11.11 -24.70 3.94
CA LYS A 145 10.37 -24.54 2.67
C LYS A 145 8.92 -24.91 2.81
N GLU A 146 8.61 -25.94 3.60
CA GLU A 146 7.25 -26.38 3.92
C GLU A 146 6.45 -25.25 4.59
N LYS A 147 7.06 -24.52 5.51
CA LYS A 147 6.40 -23.39 6.19
C LYS A 147 6.10 -22.24 5.23
N MET A 148 7.00 -21.95 4.29
CA MET A 148 6.74 -20.96 3.26
C MET A 148 5.68 -21.43 2.24
N ALA A 149 5.58 -22.73 1.98
CA ALA A 149 4.51 -23.30 1.17
C ALA A 149 3.15 -23.16 1.87
N GLU A 150 3.08 -23.46 3.17
CA GLU A 150 1.88 -23.23 4.01
C GLU A 150 1.45 -21.76 4.01
N ALA A 151 2.42 -20.83 4.09
CA ALA A 151 2.15 -19.40 4.00
C ALA A 151 1.54 -19.00 2.64
N ARG A 152 2.05 -19.55 1.54
CA ARG A 152 1.49 -19.32 0.19
C ARG A 152 0.06 -19.89 0.07
N GLU A 153 -0.19 -21.08 0.57
CA GLU A 153 -1.52 -21.71 0.59
C GLU A 153 -2.51 -20.85 1.40
N THR A 154 -2.11 -20.42 2.59
CA THR A 154 -2.90 -19.54 3.47
C THR A 154 -3.17 -18.19 2.83
N ALA A 155 -2.19 -17.61 2.14
CA ALA A 155 -2.36 -16.35 1.40
C ALA A 155 -3.30 -16.50 0.20
N GLY A 156 -3.39 -17.68 -0.42
CA GLY A 156 -4.21 -17.94 -1.60
C GLY A 156 -3.65 -17.30 -2.88
N ASN A 157 -4.51 -17.20 -3.91
CA ASN A 157 -4.08 -16.86 -5.28
C ASN A 157 -4.24 -15.38 -5.64
N THR A 158 -4.71 -14.54 -4.74
CA THR A 158 -4.85 -13.09 -4.94
C THR A 158 -4.00 -12.32 -3.94
N PRO A 159 -3.49 -11.14 -4.31
CA PRO A 159 -2.66 -10.34 -3.42
C PRO A 159 -3.33 -10.06 -2.07
N LEU A 160 -2.55 -10.11 -0.99
CA LEU A 160 -3.01 -9.73 0.36
C LEU A 160 -3.24 -8.22 0.48
N LEU A 161 -2.47 -7.45 -0.29
CA LEU A 161 -2.46 -5.99 -0.31
C LEU A 161 -2.73 -5.54 -1.74
N THR A 162 -3.61 -4.56 -1.91
CA THR A 162 -3.97 -4.05 -3.24
C THR A 162 -3.91 -2.53 -3.24
N LEU A 163 -3.20 -1.97 -4.21
CA LEU A 163 -3.26 -0.56 -4.54
C LEU A 163 -4.02 -0.40 -5.85
N THR A 164 -5.15 0.32 -5.78
CA THR A 164 -5.97 0.64 -6.96
C THR A 164 -5.75 2.11 -7.32
N PRO A 165 -5.20 2.41 -8.51
CA PRO A 165 -5.02 3.79 -8.96
C PRO A 165 -6.36 4.55 -9.02
N TYR A 166 -6.33 5.86 -8.72
CA TYR A 166 -7.49 6.70 -9.00
C TYR A 166 -7.70 6.83 -10.50
N ARG A 167 -8.96 6.86 -10.90
CA ARG A 167 -9.35 7.14 -12.28
C ARG A 167 -9.64 8.64 -12.42
N ALA A 168 -9.19 9.24 -13.51
CA ALA A 168 -9.62 10.58 -13.89
C ALA A 168 -11.10 10.53 -14.27
N LEU A 169 -11.98 10.99 -13.38
CA LEU A 169 -13.43 11.00 -13.59
C LEU A 169 -13.89 12.38 -14.06
N LYS A 170 -14.80 12.41 -15.05
CA LYS A 170 -15.59 13.57 -15.42
C LYS A 170 -16.80 13.64 -14.52
N VAL A 171 -16.99 14.76 -13.83
CA VAL A 171 -18.05 14.92 -12.82
C VAL A 171 -19.03 16.02 -13.26
N GLY A 172 -20.31 15.69 -13.23
CA GLY A 172 -21.40 16.66 -13.27
C GLY A 172 -21.75 17.08 -11.84
N LEU A 173 -21.82 18.36 -11.56
CA LEU A 173 -22.19 18.92 -10.28
C LEU A 173 -23.52 19.67 -10.39
N VAL A 174 -24.53 19.22 -9.65
CA VAL A 174 -25.83 19.89 -9.51
C VAL A 174 -25.90 20.47 -8.10
N THR A 175 -25.93 21.80 -8.01
CA THR A 175 -26.11 22.53 -6.74
C THR A 175 -27.52 23.03 -6.68
N THR A 176 -28.27 22.65 -5.63
CA THR A 176 -29.64 23.13 -5.41
C THR A 176 -29.69 24.08 -4.20
N GLY A 177 -30.67 24.92 -4.21
CA GLY A 177 -30.96 25.91 -3.18
C GLY A 177 -31.49 27.17 -3.81
N SER A 178 -32.76 27.50 -3.52
CA SER A 178 -33.43 28.68 -4.09
C SER A 178 -32.73 29.98 -3.72
N GLU A 179 -32.11 30.04 -2.54
CA GLU A 179 -31.36 31.23 -2.08
C GLU A 179 -30.03 31.43 -2.85
N VAL A 180 -29.39 30.35 -3.26
CA VAL A 180 -28.18 30.40 -4.10
C VAL A 180 -28.55 30.68 -5.55
N TYR A 181 -29.63 30.01 -6.03
CA TYR A 181 -30.14 30.18 -7.38
C TYR A 181 -30.57 31.62 -7.66
N ASP A 182 -31.28 32.24 -6.72
CA ASP A 182 -31.75 33.63 -6.78
C ASP A 182 -30.60 34.66 -6.53
N GLY A 183 -29.39 34.19 -6.21
CA GLY A 183 -28.27 35.07 -5.92
C GLY A 183 -28.35 35.82 -4.59
N ARG A 184 -29.22 35.38 -3.65
CA ARG A 184 -29.33 35.96 -2.31
C ARG A 184 -28.11 35.67 -1.45
N ILE A 185 -27.49 34.49 -1.63
CA ILE A 185 -26.21 34.08 -1.03
C ILE A 185 -25.29 33.54 -2.10
N GLN A 186 -24.00 33.62 -1.82
CA GLN A 186 -22.97 33.06 -2.71
C GLN A 186 -22.83 31.56 -2.50
N ASP A 187 -22.67 30.80 -3.59
CA ASP A 187 -22.36 29.37 -3.54
C ASP A 187 -20.99 29.12 -2.89
N GLN A 188 -20.99 28.53 -1.73
CA GLN A 188 -19.80 28.15 -0.96
C GLN A 188 -19.41 26.67 -1.16
N PHE A 189 -20.32 25.83 -1.68
CA PHE A 189 -20.11 24.39 -1.82
C PHE A 189 -19.31 24.04 -3.07
N THR A 190 -19.64 24.62 -4.21
CA THR A 190 -18.96 24.30 -5.48
C THR A 190 -17.44 24.45 -5.43
N PRO A 191 -16.86 25.53 -4.88
CA PRO A 191 -15.39 25.64 -4.79
C PRO A 191 -14.78 24.54 -3.93
N VAL A 192 -15.39 24.20 -2.81
CA VAL A 192 -14.91 23.16 -1.89
C VAL A 192 -14.95 21.78 -2.56
N ILE A 193 -16.05 21.46 -3.26
CA ILE A 193 -16.22 20.19 -3.95
C ILE A 193 -15.22 20.05 -5.09
N LYS A 194 -15.03 21.10 -5.91
CA LYS A 194 -14.02 21.13 -6.98
C LYS A 194 -12.63 20.86 -6.43
N ALA A 195 -12.23 21.53 -5.35
CA ALA A 195 -10.94 21.32 -4.72
C ALA A 195 -10.80 19.89 -4.20
N LYS A 196 -11.85 19.35 -3.56
CA LYS A 196 -11.84 17.99 -3.00
C LYS A 196 -11.74 16.91 -4.08
N LEU A 197 -12.47 17.06 -5.18
CA LEU A 197 -12.41 16.12 -6.31
C LEU A 197 -11.05 16.14 -7.01
N ALA A 198 -10.44 17.32 -7.14
CA ALA A 198 -9.13 17.46 -7.74
C ALA A 198 -8.03 16.69 -6.97
N GLU A 199 -8.16 16.51 -5.64
CA GLU A 199 -7.25 15.69 -4.84
C GLU A 199 -7.18 14.23 -5.33
N TYR A 200 -8.25 13.75 -5.97
CA TYR A 200 -8.41 12.38 -6.48
C TYR A 200 -8.33 12.29 -8.01
N GLY A 201 -7.92 13.37 -8.68
CA GLY A 201 -7.80 13.42 -10.14
C GLY A 201 -9.15 13.48 -10.88
N ALA A 202 -10.25 13.78 -10.18
CA ALA A 202 -11.56 13.97 -10.79
C ALA A 202 -11.81 15.45 -11.12
N GLU A 203 -12.43 15.71 -12.27
CA GLU A 203 -12.69 17.06 -12.79
C GLU A 203 -14.20 17.33 -12.90
N VAL A 204 -14.65 18.48 -12.37
CA VAL A 204 -16.02 18.95 -12.58
C VAL A 204 -16.10 19.60 -13.97
N THR A 205 -16.59 18.83 -14.95
CA THR A 205 -16.74 19.24 -16.34
C THR A 205 -18.08 19.93 -16.61
N HIS A 206 -19.11 19.61 -15.83
CA HIS A 206 -20.45 20.17 -15.93
C HIS A 206 -20.89 20.69 -14.57
N HIS A 207 -21.44 21.88 -14.51
CA HIS A 207 -21.97 22.46 -13.28
C HIS A 207 -23.23 23.26 -13.56
N VAL A 208 -24.23 23.12 -12.71
CA VAL A 208 -25.48 23.89 -12.76
C VAL A 208 -25.95 24.23 -11.36
N LEU A 209 -26.50 25.43 -11.23
CA LEU A 209 -27.31 25.87 -10.06
C LEU A 209 -28.78 25.74 -10.43
N LEU A 210 -29.57 25.10 -9.57
CA LEU A 210 -30.99 24.92 -9.77
C LEU A 210 -31.78 25.35 -8.51
N PRO A 211 -33.03 25.79 -8.65
CA PRO A 211 -33.92 25.92 -7.51
C PRO A 211 -34.24 24.53 -6.93
N ASP A 212 -34.94 24.49 -5.78
CA ASP A 212 -35.35 23.26 -5.11
C ASP A 212 -36.52 22.56 -5.83
N ASP A 213 -36.34 22.30 -7.14
CA ASP A 213 -37.27 21.59 -8.02
C ASP A 213 -36.72 20.22 -8.39
N HIS A 214 -37.31 19.17 -7.81
CA HIS A 214 -36.87 17.79 -8.02
C HIS A 214 -37.01 17.32 -9.49
N ALA A 215 -37.95 17.84 -10.26
CA ALA A 215 -38.13 17.48 -11.65
C ALA A 215 -36.99 18.06 -12.51
N ALA A 216 -36.66 19.33 -12.31
CA ALA A 216 -35.54 19.99 -12.96
C ALA A 216 -34.21 19.32 -12.62
N VAL A 217 -33.99 18.97 -11.35
CA VAL A 217 -32.80 18.24 -10.89
C VAL A 217 -32.72 16.86 -11.54
N THR A 218 -33.82 16.11 -11.60
CA THR A 218 -33.89 14.79 -12.25
C THR A 218 -33.48 14.86 -13.73
N GLU A 219 -34.05 15.77 -14.48
CA GLU A 219 -33.75 15.96 -15.89
C GLU A 219 -32.27 16.37 -16.11
N LYS A 220 -31.74 17.24 -15.26
CA LYS A 220 -30.33 17.65 -15.36
C LYS A 220 -29.37 16.52 -15.05
N ILE A 221 -29.69 15.64 -14.10
CA ILE A 221 -28.89 14.43 -13.85
C ILE A 221 -28.85 13.56 -15.11
N LYS A 222 -30.02 13.32 -15.75
CA LYS A 222 -30.11 12.52 -16.98
C LYS A 222 -29.32 13.15 -18.14
N GLU A 223 -29.41 14.48 -18.30
CA GLU A 223 -28.66 15.21 -19.31
C GLU A 223 -27.14 15.04 -19.13
N PHE A 224 -26.63 15.25 -17.91
CA PHE A 224 -25.20 15.07 -17.63
C PHE A 224 -24.73 13.64 -17.90
N LEU A 225 -25.54 12.64 -17.55
CA LEU A 225 -25.23 11.24 -17.85
C LEU A 225 -25.23 10.96 -19.36
N ALA A 226 -26.17 11.56 -20.12
CA ALA A 226 -26.20 11.47 -21.57
C ALA A 226 -24.97 12.14 -22.24
N ASP A 227 -24.46 13.21 -21.64
CA ASP A 227 -23.23 13.91 -22.05
C ASP A 227 -21.94 13.14 -21.69
N GLY A 228 -22.08 11.98 -21.01
CA GLY A 228 -20.97 11.08 -20.76
C GLY A 228 -20.10 11.46 -19.57
N VAL A 229 -20.67 12.07 -18.52
CA VAL A 229 -19.97 12.18 -17.22
C VAL A 229 -19.94 10.82 -16.51
N ASP A 230 -18.86 10.56 -15.78
CA ASP A 230 -18.67 9.29 -15.05
C ASP A 230 -19.42 9.28 -13.72
N MET A 231 -19.70 10.46 -13.16
CA MET A 231 -20.36 10.63 -11.86
C MET A 231 -21.15 11.94 -11.83
N VAL A 232 -22.32 11.92 -11.18
CA VAL A 232 -23.06 13.15 -10.86
C VAL A 232 -23.10 13.32 -9.34
N LEU A 233 -22.68 14.50 -8.87
CA LEU A 233 -22.83 14.93 -7.47
C LEU A 233 -23.96 15.95 -7.36
N CYS A 234 -24.79 15.76 -6.36
CA CYS A 234 -25.85 16.71 -6.01
C CYS A 234 -25.56 17.28 -4.63
N THR A 235 -25.72 18.60 -4.48
CA THR A 235 -25.57 19.31 -3.20
C THR A 235 -26.77 20.23 -2.98
N GLY A 236 -27.17 20.43 -1.71
CA GLY A 236 -28.41 21.13 -1.32
C GLY A 236 -29.60 20.17 -1.30
N GLY A 237 -30.63 20.52 -0.56
CA GLY A 237 -31.87 19.77 -0.45
C GLY A 237 -31.72 18.31 -0.01
N MET A 238 -30.75 18.01 0.86
CA MET A 238 -30.38 16.67 1.29
C MET A 238 -30.70 16.35 2.74
N SER A 239 -31.34 17.29 3.47
CA SER A 239 -31.75 17.12 4.86
C SER A 239 -33.06 16.35 4.98
N VAL A 240 -33.64 16.31 6.17
CA VAL A 240 -34.90 15.60 6.49
C VAL A 240 -36.14 16.49 6.36
N ASP A 241 -35.96 17.72 5.95
CA ASP A 241 -37.07 18.66 5.83
C ASP A 241 -38.01 18.28 4.66
N PRO A 242 -39.33 18.54 4.76
CA PRO A 242 -40.28 18.16 3.72
C PRO A 242 -39.98 18.77 2.33
N ASP A 243 -39.25 19.89 2.31
CA ASP A 243 -38.89 20.61 1.09
C ASP A 243 -37.61 20.06 0.44
N ASP A 244 -36.86 19.25 1.16
CA ASP A 244 -35.61 18.63 0.67
C ASP A 244 -35.90 17.43 -0.23
N LYS A 245 -35.94 17.66 -1.53
CA LYS A 245 -36.37 16.67 -2.54
C LYS A 245 -35.24 16.16 -3.42
N THR A 246 -33.99 16.51 -3.13
CA THR A 246 -32.82 16.04 -3.92
C THR A 246 -32.66 14.52 -3.90
N PRO A 247 -32.85 13.79 -2.77
CA PRO A 247 -32.82 12.32 -2.77
C PRO A 247 -33.90 11.70 -3.68
N LEU A 248 -35.08 12.32 -3.76
CA LEU A 248 -36.16 11.90 -4.66
C LEU A 248 -35.76 12.11 -6.12
N ALA A 249 -35.13 13.24 -6.44
CA ALA A 249 -34.65 13.53 -7.79
C ALA A 249 -33.60 12.50 -8.26
N ILE A 250 -32.63 12.16 -7.41
CA ILE A 250 -31.63 11.14 -7.69
C ILE A 250 -32.30 9.78 -7.96
N LYS A 251 -33.25 9.38 -7.09
CA LYS A 251 -33.98 8.12 -7.28
C LYS A 251 -34.76 8.10 -8.61
N ASN A 252 -35.39 9.20 -8.98
CA ASN A 252 -36.18 9.32 -10.21
C ASN A 252 -35.31 9.35 -11.48
N ALA A 253 -34.03 9.70 -11.36
CA ALA A 253 -33.09 9.61 -12.45
C ALA A 253 -32.73 8.16 -12.85
N GLY A 254 -33.06 7.18 -11.99
CA GLY A 254 -32.85 5.75 -12.28
C GLY A 254 -31.37 5.32 -12.21
N VAL A 255 -30.55 6.05 -11.46
CA VAL A 255 -29.12 5.75 -11.24
C VAL A 255 -28.91 5.12 -9.85
N ASN A 256 -27.85 4.32 -9.74
CA ASN A 256 -27.43 3.68 -8.50
C ASN A 256 -26.27 4.43 -7.87
#